data_ecb0d700401452a4bda775e0e32bd611
#
_entry.id   ecb0d700401452a4bda775e0e32bd611
#
_cell.length_a   1.000
_cell.length_b   1.000
_cell.length_c   1.000
_cell.angle_alpha   90.00
_cell.angle_beta   90.00
_cell.angle_gamma   90.00
#
_symmetry.space_group_name_H-M   'P 1'
#
loop_
_entity.id
_entity.type
_entity.pdbx_description
1 polymer ?
#
loop_
_entity_poly.entity_id
_entity_poly.type
_entity_poly.pdbx_seq_one_letter_code
_entity_poly.pdbx_strand_id
1 'polypeptide(L)'
;MSELNLNNTYQGVIMSLQTNLAGRIRNTDLPKSHALMPVFEAVVNSIHAIEETKNLVDGKITLDIIRSQEVLSELDSDLSPPIEGFIITDNGCGFTEKNFVSFDTLDSDYKLDKGCRGLGRLIWLKVFDIATVNSVFEDSEGEFQKRQFTFSANRGIDNRELLSDDSKQQKTTIALKGVNKKYLSNIPKKIESIADSLLEHILWYFVRDGGAPEVFVKDEAEEIHLNSLYDKYMKD
;
A
#
# COMPACT_ATOMS: atom_id res chain seq x y z
N MET A 1 -37.56 -33.78 -52.09
CA MET A 1 -37.71 -33.61 -50.64
C MET A 1 -36.34 -33.19 -50.10
N SER A 2 -36.17 -31.92 -49.93
CA SER A 2 -34.91 -31.31 -49.49
C SER A 2 -35.07 -30.97 -48.04
N GLU A 3 -34.28 -31.63 -47.19
CA GLU A 3 -34.21 -31.32 -45.75
C GLU A 3 -33.47 -29.98 -45.53
N LEU A 4 -34.17 -29.05 -44.94
CA LEU A 4 -33.64 -27.79 -44.46
C LEU A 4 -32.85 -28.03 -43.16
N ASN A 5 -31.51 -27.93 -43.23
CA ASN A 5 -30.62 -27.90 -42.07
C ASN A 5 -30.70 -26.53 -41.41
N LEU A 6 -31.48 -26.42 -40.33
CA LEU A 6 -31.54 -25.27 -39.43
C LEU A 6 -30.57 -25.49 -38.26
N ASN A 7 -29.29 -25.30 -38.49
CA ASN A 7 -28.32 -25.13 -37.38
C ASN A 7 -27.98 -23.64 -37.24
N ASN A 8 -28.87 -22.90 -36.59
CA ASN A 8 -28.61 -21.53 -36.19
C ASN A 8 -28.05 -21.58 -34.75
N THR A 9 -26.73 -21.75 -34.64
CA THR A 9 -26.02 -21.68 -33.35
C THR A 9 -25.96 -20.21 -32.92
N TYR A 10 -26.85 -19.80 -32.04
CA TYR A 10 -26.69 -18.54 -31.34
C TYR A 10 -25.45 -18.66 -30.46
N GLN A 11 -24.31 -18.15 -30.89
CA GLN A 11 -23.21 -17.82 -30.02
C GLN A 11 -23.66 -16.65 -29.15
N GLY A 12 -24.06 -16.96 -27.92
CA GLY A 12 -24.36 -15.94 -26.92
C GLY A 12 -23.12 -15.08 -26.70
N VAL A 13 -23.20 -13.81 -27.08
CA VAL A 13 -22.19 -12.81 -26.71
C VAL A 13 -22.27 -12.67 -25.21
N ILE A 14 -21.30 -13.22 -24.48
CA ILE A 14 -21.15 -13.00 -23.05
C ILE A 14 -20.73 -11.55 -22.91
N MET A 15 -21.68 -10.68 -22.62
CA MET A 15 -21.38 -9.30 -22.23
C MET A 15 -20.84 -9.31 -20.79
N SER A 16 -19.53 -9.23 -20.64
CA SER A 16 -18.91 -9.00 -19.34
C SER A 16 -19.08 -7.53 -18.94
N LEU A 17 -19.57 -7.29 -17.74
CA LEU A 17 -19.60 -5.96 -17.15
C LEU A 17 -18.14 -5.48 -16.95
N GLN A 18 -17.74 -4.43 -17.69
CA GLN A 18 -16.42 -3.84 -17.52
C GLN A 18 -16.46 -2.82 -16.38
N THR A 19 -15.51 -2.90 -15.48
CA THR A 19 -15.38 -1.95 -14.36
C THR A 19 -14.43 -0.82 -14.75
N ASN A 20 -14.90 0.43 -14.64
CA ASN A 20 -14.07 1.61 -14.81
C ASN A 20 -13.37 1.96 -13.48
N LEU A 21 -12.05 1.75 -13.39
CA LEU A 21 -11.25 1.99 -12.20
C LEU A 21 -11.39 3.43 -11.68
N ALA A 22 -11.25 4.44 -12.56
CA ALA A 22 -11.39 5.84 -12.19
C ALA A 22 -12.78 6.15 -11.63
N GLY A 23 -13.82 5.54 -12.18
CA GLY A 23 -15.19 5.61 -11.67
C GLY A 23 -15.32 5.01 -10.27
N ARG A 24 -14.73 3.83 -10.03
CA ARG A 24 -14.73 3.22 -8.70
C ARG A 24 -13.99 4.06 -7.67
N ILE A 25 -12.79 4.56 -8.00
CA ILE A 25 -12.03 5.47 -7.12
C ILE A 25 -12.87 6.72 -6.79
N ARG A 26 -13.50 7.34 -7.79
CA ARG A 26 -14.37 8.51 -7.56
C ARG A 26 -15.49 8.20 -6.58
N ASN A 27 -16.14 7.03 -6.71
CA ASN A 27 -17.27 6.61 -5.91
C ASN A 27 -16.87 5.99 -4.56
N THR A 28 -15.58 5.68 -4.33
CA THR A 28 -15.08 5.26 -3.03
C THR A 28 -15.16 6.45 -2.07
N ASP A 29 -15.90 6.30 -0.99
CA ASP A 29 -15.98 7.33 0.05
C ASP A 29 -14.75 7.28 0.96
N LEU A 30 -14.15 8.45 1.18
CA LEU A 30 -13.07 8.64 2.14
C LEU A 30 -13.19 10.05 2.72
N PRO A 31 -13.59 10.19 4.01
CA PRO A 31 -13.63 11.48 4.66
C PRO A 31 -12.26 12.18 4.63
N LYS A 32 -12.25 13.51 4.52
CA LYS A 32 -10.99 14.26 4.50
C LYS A 32 -10.14 14.05 5.75
N SER A 33 -10.77 13.84 6.92
CA SER A 33 -10.11 13.53 8.18
C SER A 33 -9.32 12.21 8.15
N HIS A 34 -9.59 11.33 7.19
CA HIS A 34 -8.92 10.05 7.00
C HIS A 34 -7.85 10.10 5.90
N ALA A 35 -7.20 11.25 5.72
CA ALA A 35 -6.18 11.44 4.67
C ALA A 35 -4.98 10.49 4.78
N LEU A 36 -4.64 10.00 5.98
CA LEU A 36 -3.58 9.03 6.22
C LEU A 36 -4.00 7.56 6.04
N MET A 37 -5.30 7.27 5.91
CA MET A 37 -5.79 5.89 5.75
C MET A 37 -5.06 5.09 4.65
N PRO A 38 -4.77 5.65 3.45
CA PRO A 38 -4.01 4.94 2.43
C PRO A 38 -2.62 4.49 2.88
N VAL A 39 -1.95 5.33 3.67
CA VAL A 39 -0.62 5.03 4.24
C VAL A 39 -0.73 3.91 5.26
N PHE A 40 -1.72 3.99 6.14
CA PHE A 40 -1.97 2.97 7.17
C PHE A 40 -2.32 1.61 6.56
N GLU A 41 -3.15 1.59 5.53
CA GLU A 41 -3.47 0.37 4.77
C GLU A 41 -2.23 -0.25 4.12
N ALA A 42 -1.29 0.57 3.62
CA ALA A 42 -0.04 0.07 3.09
C ALA A 42 0.82 -0.56 4.20
N VAL A 43 0.91 0.07 5.39
CA VAL A 43 1.61 -0.49 6.56
C VAL A 43 0.95 -1.80 7.02
N VAL A 44 -0.38 -1.86 7.09
CA VAL A 44 -1.11 -3.11 7.43
C VAL A 44 -0.82 -4.23 6.43
N ASN A 45 -0.77 -3.91 5.13
CA ASN A 45 -0.38 -4.88 4.11
C ASN A 45 1.06 -5.37 4.31
N SER A 46 1.98 -4.50 4.72
CA SER A 46 3.37 -4.86 5.08
C SER A 46 3.42 -5.78 6.29
N ILE A 47 2.62 -5.52 7.35
CA ILE A 47 2.49 -6.44 8.50
C ILE A 47 2.04 -7.83 8.04
N HIS A 48 0.99 -7.89 7.21
CA HIS A 48 0.51 -9.17 6.67
C HIS A 48 1.54 -9.89 5.80
N ALA A 49 2.34 -9.16 5.01
CA ALA A 49 3.40 -9.73 4.20
C ALA A 49 4.53 -10.33 5.06
N ILE A 50 4.86 -9.69 6.18
CA ILE A 50 5.83 -10.20 7.18
C ILE A 50 5.27 -11.44 7.88
N GLU A 51 3.99 -11.45 8.27
CA GLU A 51 3.34 -12.63 8.87
C GLU A 51 3.38 -13.85 7.95
N GLU A 52 3.25 -13.65 6.63
CA GLU A 52 3.34 -14.73 5.65
C GLU A 52 4.73 -15.38 5.61
N THR A 53 5.80 -14.68 6.00
CA THR A 53 7.16 -15.26 6.14
C THR A 53 7.31 -16.14 7.38
N LYS A 54 6.36 -16.06 8.34
CA LYS A 54 6.41 -16.71 9.65
C LYS A 54 7.61 -16.29 10.52
N ASN A 55 8.26 -15.20 10.18
CA ASN A 55 9.38 -14.61 10.91
C ASN A 55 9.05 -13.18 11.33
N LEU A 56 8.15 -13.03 12.30
CA LEU A 56 7.71 -11.74 12.80
C LEU A 56 8.81 -11.02 13.60
N VAL A 57 9.71 -11.79 14.24
CA VAL A 57 10.78 -11.25 15.11
C VAL A 57 11.75 -10.37 14.33
N ASP A 58 12.13 -10.78 13.12
CA ASP A 58 13.01 -10.01 12.23
C ASP A 58 12.22 -9.10 11.28
N GLY A 59 10.90 -9.05 11.44
CA GLY A 59 10.01 -8.23 10.65
C GLY A 59 10.28 -6.74 10.89
N LYS A 60 10.46 -5.99 9.79
CA LYS A 60 10.75 -4.56 9.85
C LYS A 60 9.96 -3.79 8.81
N ILE A 61 9.36 -2.69 9.25
CA ILE A 61 8.64 -1.74 8.41
C ILE A 61 9.20 -0.34 8.65
N THR A 62 9.46 0.39 7.56
CA THR A 62 9.84 1.80 7.63
C THR A 62 8.83 2.62 6.82
N LEU A 63 8.28 3.65 7.44
CA LEU A 63 7.45 4.67 6.81
C LEU A 63 8.26 5.96 6.70
N ASP A 64 8.73 6.29 5.50
CA ASP A 64 9.47 7.53 5.23
C ASP A 64 8.49 8.60 4.72
N ILE A 65 8.54 9.79 5.31
CA ILE A 65 7.79 10.97 4.90
C ILE A 65 8.57 11.68 3.81
N ILE A 66 7.95 11.93 2.64
CA ILE A 66 8.57 12.70 1.55
C ILE A 66 8.07 14.12 1.63
N ARG A 67 8.99 15.06 1.78
CA ARG A 67 8.69 16.48 1.77
C ARG A 67 9.06 17.14 0.46
N SER A 68 8.36 18.23 0.15
CA SER A 68 8.70 19.09 -0.97
C SER A 68 10.10 19.68 -0.81
N GLN A 69 10.83 19.73 -1.93
CA GLN A 69 12.10 20.43 -1.99
C GLN A 69 11.95 21.92 -2.34
N GLU A 70 10.70 22.42 -2.45
CA GLU A 70 10.49 23.85 -2.66
C GLU A 70 11.08 24.63 -1.48
N VAL A 71 11.97 25.56 -1.80
CA VAL A 71 12.57 26.47 -0.81
C VAL A 71 11.45 27.36 -0.27
N LEU A 72 11.10 27.15 1.00
CA LEU A 72 10.22 28.08 1.70
C LEU A 72 10.92 29.44 1.74
N SER A 73 10.14 30.53 1.52
CA SER A 73 10.70 31.87 1.67
C SER A 73 11.26 32.08 3.06
N GLU A 74 12.24 32.97 3.23
CA GLU A 74 12.88 33.24 4.55
C GLU A 74 11.87 33.60 5.65
N LEU A 75 10.67 34.07 5.28
CA LEU A 75 9.56 34.39 6.17
C LEU A 75 8.84 33.14 6.73
N ASP A 76 9.00 31.98 6.11
CA ASP A 76 8.33 30.72 6.44
C ASP A 76 9.32 29.65 6.95
N SER A 77 10.54 30.04 7.31
CA SER A 77 11.63 29.12 7.73
C SER A 77 11.29 28.22 8.93
N ASP A 78 10.30 28.61 9.75
CA ASP A 78 9.83 27.81 10.90
C ASP A 78 8.75 26.76 10.50
N LEU A 79 8.35 26.71 9.24
CA LEU A 79 7.36 25.77 8.75
C LEU A 79 8.05 24.59 8.04
N SER A 80 7.77 23.38 8.49
CA SER A 80 8.19 22.17 7.75
C SER A 80 7.63 22.20 6.33
N PRO A 81 8.44 21.86 5.30
CA PRO A 81 7.96 21.78 3.92
C PRO A 81 6.72 20.88 3.79
N PRO A 82 5.84 21.14 2.82
CA PRO A 82 4.67 20.32 2.59
C PRO A 82 5.03 18.86 2.32
N ILE A 83 4.18 17.93 2.78
CA ILE A 83 4.33 16.52 2.49
C ILE A 83 3.84 16.26 1.06
N GLU A 84 4.70 15.67 0.22
CA GLU A 84 4.40 15.28 -1.16
C GLU A 84 4.02 13.81 -1.30
N GLY A 85 4.36 13.00 -0.29
CA GLY A 85 4.10 11.56 -0.35
C GLY A 85 4.71 10.80 0.81
N PHE A 86 4.65 9.49 0.68
CA PHE A 86 5.18 8.53 1.66
C PHE A 86 5.82 7.35 0.96
N ILE A 87 6.86 6.78 1.57
CA ILE A 87 7.45 5.52 1.15
C ILE A 87 7.32 4.52 2.29
N ILE A 88 6.71 3.39 2.01
CA ILE A 88 6.61 2.27 2.94
C ILE A 88 7.54 1.17 2.45
N THR A 89 8.46 0.74 3.30
CA THR A 89 9.42 -0.34 3.00
C THR A 89 9.27 -1.44 4.04
N ASP A 90 9.18 -2.69 3.58
CA ASP A 90 9.13 -3.87 4.44
C ASP A 90 10.04 -5.00 3.94
N ASN A 91 10.31 -5.97 4.80
CA ASN A 91 11.04 -7.19 4.50
C ASN A 91 10.15 -8.44 4.51
N GLY A 92 8.87 -8.28 4.21
CA GLY A 92 7.90 -9.38 4.09
C GLY A 92 8.07 -10.21 2.82
N CYS A 93 7.14 -11.14 2.60
CA CYS A 93 7.16 -12.08 1.47
C CYS A 93 7.07 -11.43 0.08
N GLY A 94 6.71 -10.16 0.01
CA GLY A 94 6.66 -9.35 -1.20
C GLY A 94 5.48 -9.66 -2.14
N PHE A 95 5.59 -9.13 -3.36
CA PHE A 95 4.59 -9.31 -4.42
C PHE A 95 4.88 -10.59 -5.20
N THR A 96 4.76 -11.74 -4.53
CA THR A 96 4.74 -13.05 -5.17
C THR A 96 3.65 -13.08 -6.25
N GLU A 97 3.65 -14.11 -7.13
CA GLU A 97 2.60 -14.23 -8.15
C GLU A 97 1.20 -14.19 -7.54
N LYS A 98 0.99 -14.92 -6.46
CA LYS A 98 -0.28 -14.97 -5.73
C LYS A 98 -0.70 -13.59 -5.18
N ASN A 99 0.23 -12.86 -4.56
CA ASN A 99 -0.03 -11.54 -4.00
C ASN A 99 -0.28 -10.51 -5.13
N PHE A 100 0.44 -10.63 -6.26
CA PHE A 100 0.24 -9.75 -7.40
C PHE A 100 -1.12 -9.99 -8.07
N VAL A 101 -1.51 -11.24 -8.31
CA VAL A 101 -2.84 -11.57 -8.85
C VAL A 101 -3.95 -11.06 -7.93
N SER A 102 -3.80 -11.22 -6.61
CA SER A 102 -4.73 -10.66 -5.63
C SER A 102 -4.79 -9.13 -5.70
N PHE A 103 -3.64 -8.46 -5.90
CA PHE A 103 -3.59 -7.01 -6.09
C PHE A 103 -4.21 -6.58 -7.43
N ASP A 104 -4.06 -7.33 -8.51
CA ASP A 104 -4.63 -7.01 -9.82
C ASP A 104 -6.16 -7.29 -9.90
N THR A 105 -6.68 -8.16 -9.02
CA THR A 105 -8.10 -8.55 -9.00
C THR A 105 -8.89 -7.68 -8.03
N LEU A 106 -9.77 -6.80 -8.53
CA LEU A 106 -10.69 -6.02 -7.69
C LEU A 106 -11.64 -6.95 -6.94
N ASP A 107 -11.92 -6.61 -5.68
CA ASP A 107 -12.79 -7.39 -4.77
C ASP A 107 -12.30 -8.85 -4.59
N SER A 108 -10.98 -9.04 -4.55
CA SER A 108 -10.36 -10.34 -4.31
C SER A 108 -10.73 -10.90 -2.95
N ASP A 109 -11.19 -12.14 -2.92
CA ASP A 109 -11.55 -12.86 -1.68
C ASP A 109 -10.32 -13.39 -0.92
N TYR A 110 -9.11 -13.22 -1.47
CA TYR A 110 -7.88 -13.85 -1.00
C TYR A 110 -7.48 -13.54 0.46
N LYS A 111 -7.90 -12.39 0.99
CA LYS A 111 -7.59 -11.97 2.38
C LYS A 111 -8.86 -11.61 3.17
N LEU A 112 -10.01 -12.16 2.81
CA LEU A 112 -11.27 -11.93 3.54
C LEU A 112 -11.17 -12.35 5.00
N ASP A 113 -10.50 -13.46 5.30
CA ASP A 113 -10.30 -13.98 6.66
C ASP A 113 -9.48 -13.01 7.54
N LYS A 114 -8.66 -12.14 6.91
CA LYS A 114 -7.89 -11.08 7.59
C LYS A 114 -8.62 -9.73 7.63
N GLY A 115 -9.92 -9.68 7.25
CA GLY A 115 -10.72 -8.46 7.21
C GLY A 115 -10.42 -7.53 6.02
N CYS A 116 -9.57 -7.94 5.08
CA CYS A 116 -9.24 -7.16 3.89
C CYS A 116 -10.35 -7.27 2.85
N ARG A 117 -11.04 -6.15 2.57
CA ARG A 117 -12.14 -6.09 1.58
C ARG A 117 -11.65 -5.82 0.14
N GLY A 118 -10.34 -5.87 -0.14
CA GLY A 118 -9.78 -5.58 -1.45
C GLY A 118 -9.89 -4.10 -1.89
N LEU A 119 -10.40 -3.23 -1.03
CA LEU A 119 -10.61 -1.80 -1.32
C LEU A 119 -9.41 -0.93 -0.95
N GLY A 120 -8.47 -1.42 -0.14
CA GLY A 120 -7.33 -0.63 0.38
C GLY A 120 -6.54 0.08 -0.72
N ARG A 121 -6.24 -0.60 -1.83
CA ARG A 121 -5.54 0.01 -2.96
C ARG A 121 -6.34 1.10 -3.69
N LEU A 122 -7.67 1.07 -3.64
CA LEU A 122 -8.49 2.13 -4.25
C LEU A 122 -8.37 3.43 -3.47
N ILE A 123 -8.25 3.34 -2.14
CA ILE A 123 -8.04 4.54 -1.31
C ILE A 123 -6.63 5.12 -1.50
N TRP A 124 -5.63 4.32 -1.92
CA TRP A 124 -4.33 4.88 -2.30
C TRP A 124 -4.52 5.94 -3.38
N LEU A 125 -5.24 5.60 -4.44
CA LEU A 125 -5.50 6.51 -5.57
C LEU A 125 -6.60 7.55 -5.29
N LYS A 126 -7.25 7.48 -4.14
CA LYS A 126 -8.17 8.53 -3.68
C LYS A 126 -7.42 9.73 -3.14
N VAL A 127 -6.27 9.48 -2.49
CA VAL A 127 -5.45 10.50 -1.83
C VAL A 127 -4.19 10.83 -2.65
N PHE A 128 -3.61 9.85 -3.34
CA PHE A 128 -2.37 10.01 -4.11
C PHE A 128 -2.63 9.81 -5.61
N ASP A 129 -1.86 10.50 -6.43
CA ASP A 129 -1.98 10.41 -7.89
C ASP A 129 -1.43 9.09 -8.43
N ILE A 130 -0.37 8.57 -7.78
CA ILE A 130 0.35 7.37 -8.22
C ILE A 130 0.93 6.60 -7.04
N ALA A 131 0.85 5.27 -7.15
CA ALA A 131 1.62 4.34 -6.34
C ALA A 131 2.66 3.64 -7.22
N THR A 132 3.92 3.61 -6.76
CA THR A 132 4.99 2.84 -7.40
C THR A 132 5.41 1.71 -6.48
N VAL A 133 5.44 0.49 -7.01
CA VAL A 133 5.82 -0.72 -6.26
C VAL A 133 7.10 -1.29 -6.82
N ASN A 134 8.06 -1.55 -5.93
CA ASN A 134 9.27 -2.33 -6.20
C ASN A 134 9.34 -3.44 -5.15
N SER A 135 9.36 -4.69 -5.58
CA SER A 135 9.33 -5.83 -4.66
C SER A 135 10.30 -6.92 -5.10
N VAL A 136 11.24 -7.26 -4.24
CA VAL A 136 12.07 -8.46 -4.35
C VAL A 136 11.44 -9.54 -3.48
N PHE A 137 11.20 -10.70 -4.08
CA PHE A 137 10.55 -11.83 -3.44
C PHE A 137 11.16 -13.16 -3.90
N GLU A 138 11.04 -14.19 -3.08
CA GLU A 138 11.41 -15.56 -3.43
C GLU A 138 10.21 -16.23 -4.12
N ASP A 139 10.43 -16.83 -5.27
CA ASP A 139 9.40 -17.57 -6.01
C ASP A 139 9.24 -19.02 -5.50
N SER A 140 8.38 -19.81 -6.14
CA SER A 140 8.12 -21.19 -5.75
C SER A 140 9.29 -22.16 -6.01
N GLU A 141 10.27 -21.73 -6.79
CA GLU A 141 11.48 -22.52 -7.12
C GLU A 141 12.67 -22.15 -6.22
N GLY A 142 12.49 -21.15 -5.33
CA GLY A 142 13.52 -20.63 -4.44
C GLY A 142 14.42 -19.57 -5.08
N GLU A 143 14.04 -19.07 -6.27
CA GLU A 143 14.77 -18.03 -6.97
C GLU A 143 14.25 -16.66 -6.63
N PHE A 144 15.15 -15.67 -6.54
CA PHE A 144 14.77 -14.30 -6.24
C PHE A 144 14.40 -13.54 -7.50
N GLN A 145 13.20 -12.96 -7.46
CA GLN A 145 12.62 -12.15 -8.53
C GLN A 145 12.36 -10.74 -8.04
N LYS A 146 12.54 -9.75 -8.93
CA LYS A 146 12.19 -8.36 -8.71
C LYS A 146 11.00 -7.98 -9.57
N ARG A 147 9.90 -7.60 -8.94
CA ARG A 147 8.69 -7.09 -9.60
C ARG A 147 8.58 -5.59 -9.41
N GLN A 148 8.37 -4.88 -10.51
CA GLN A 148 8.15 -3.45 -10.51
C GLN A 148 6.87 -3.13 -11.27
N PHE A 149 6.10 -2.16 -10.79
CA PHE A 149 4.95 -1.61 -11.49
C PHE A 149 4.52 -0.26 -10.92
N THR A 150 3.73 0.47 -11.70
CA THR A 150 3.03 1.67 -11.26
C THR A 150 1.52 1.41 -11.23
N PHE A 151 0.83 2.10 -10.34
CA PHE A 151 -0.62 2.02 -10.21
C PHE A 151 -1.22 3.41 -10.14
N SER A 152 -2.12 3.74 -11.07
CA SER A 152 -2.77 5.05 -11.18
C SER A 152 -4.22 4.94 -11.64
N ALA A 153 -5.02 5.98 -11.35
CA ALA A 153 -6.45 5.99 -11.68
C ALA A 153 -6.74 5.87 -13.19
N ASN A 154 -5.86 6.42 -14.02
CA ASN A 154 -6.05 6.50 -15.47
C ASN A 154 -5.55 5.26 -16.22
N ARG A 155 -4.51 4.59 -15.71
CA ARG A 155 -3.83 3.49 -16.40
C ARG A 155 -4.01 2.14 -15.71
N GLY A 156 -4.54 2.13 -14.48
CA GLY A 156 -4.52 0.92 -13.66
C GLY A 156 -3.09 0.54 -13.30
N ILE A 157 -2.75 -0.73 -13.41
CA ILE A 157 -1.39 -1.24 -13.26
C ILE A 157 -0.67 -1.13 -14.61
N ASP A 158 0.43 -0.38 -14.62
CA ASP A 158 1.25 -0.07 -15.80
C ASP A 158 2.74 -0.26 -15.49
N ASN A 159 3.62 -0.18 -16.52
CA ASN A 159 5.06 -0.33 -16.40
C ASN A 159 5.47 -1.60 -15.64
N ARG A 160 4.84 -2.74 -15.99
CA ARG A 160 5.08 -4.03 -15.34
C ARG A 160 6.40 -4.61 -15.80
N GLU A 161 7.28 -4.92 -14.85
CA GLU A 161 8.53 -5.62 -15.09
C GLU A 161 8.69 -6.76 -14.09
N LEU A 162 9.25 -7.86 -14.54
CA LEU A 162 9.66 -8.99 -13.71
C LEU A 162 11.06 -9.41 -14.16
N LEU A 163 12.02 -9.30 -13.27
CA LEU A 163 13.44 -9.53 -13.52
C LEU A 163 14.01 -10.47 -12.45
N SER A 164 15.05 -11.23 -12.77
CA SER A 164 15.81 -11.96 -11.76
C SER A 164 16.52 -10.96 -10.83
N ASP A 165 16.67 -11.30 -9.56
CA ASP A 165 17.37 -10.45 -8.58
C ASP A 165 18.44 -11.24 -7.83
N ASP A 166 19.67 -10.71 -7.83
CA ASP A 166 20.83 -11.35 -7.20
C ASP A 166 21.01 -10.97 -5.72
N SER A 167 20.21 -10.05 -5.18
CA SER A 167 20.37 -9.55 -3.80
C SER A 167 20.06 -10.60 -2.74
N LYS A 168 19.23 -11.60 -3.07
CA LYS A 168 18.76 -12.66 -2.17
C LYS A 168 18.16 -12.12 -0.86
N GLN A 169 17.56 -10.93 -0.95
CA GLN A 169 16.95 -10.27 0.19
C GLN A 169 15.54 -9.81 -0.16
N GLN A 170 14.54 -10.40 0.50
CA GLN A 170 13.16 -9.96 0.37
C GLN A 170 13.02 -8.51 0.84
N LYS A 171 12.41 -7.71 0.00
CA LYS A 171 12.16 -6.29 0.29
C LYS A 171 11.06 -5.75 -0.60
N THR A 172 10.07 -5.12 -0.02
CA THR A 172 9.05 -4.38 -0.76
C THR A 172 9.13 -2.91 -0.44
N THR A 173 9.00 -2.07 -1.45
CA THR A 173 8.90 -0.62 -1.32
C THR A 173 7.68 -0.14 -2.09
N ILE A 174 6.77 0.56 -1.40
CA ILE A 174 5.59 1.19 -1.96
C ILE A 174 5.75 2.70 -1.79
N ALA A 175 5.84 3.44 -2.89
CA ALA A 175 5.89 4.89 -2.88
C ALA A 175 4.53 5.46 -3.31
N LEU A 176 3.87 6.20 -2.41
CA LEU A 176 2.62 6.91 -2.64
C LEU A 176 2.95 8.39 -2.85
N LYS A 177 2.73 8.93 -4.05
CA LYS A 177 3.14 10.28 -4.42
C LYS A 177 2.01 11.09 -5.06
N GLY A 178 2.15 12.42 -5.01
CA GLY A 178 1.19 13.36 -5.56
C GLY A 178 -0.06 13.46 -4.70
N VAL A 179 0.06 14.12 -3.55
CA VAL A 179 -1.08 14.30 -2.63
C VAL A 179 -2.16 15.16 -3.29
N ASN A 180 -3.36 14.62 -3.38
CA ASN A 180 -4.52 15.33 -3.88
C ASN A 180 -4.82 16.55 -2.99
N LYS A 181 -4.95 17.74 -3.61
CA LYS A 181 -5.20 19.02 -2.93
C LYS A 181 -6.37 18.97 -1.93
N LYS A 182 -7.38 18.12 -2.20
CA LYS A 182 -8.54 17.92 -1.32
C LYS A 182 -8.16 17.41 0.08
N TYR A 183 -7.07 16.63 0.18
CA TYR A 183 -6.63 15.97 1.41
C TYR A 183 -5.40 16.62 2.05
N LEU A 184 -4.64 17.42 1.31
CA LEU A 184 -3.36 17.97 1.74
C LEU A 184 -3.43 18.72 3.08
N SER A 185 -4.48 19.51 3.30
CA SER A 185 -4.68 20.26 4.56
C SER A 185 -5.02 19.39 5.77
N ASN A 186 -5.37 18.12 5.55
CA ASN A 186 -5.76 17.17 6.59
C ASN A 186 -4.65 16.16 6.94
N ILE A 187 -3.52 16.19 6.24
CA ILE A 187 -2.33 15.41 6.60
C ILE A 187 -1.59 16.18 7.69
N PRO A 188 -1.36 15.56 8.88
CA PRO A 188 -0.56 16.18 9.93
C PRO A 188 0.84 16.51 9.43
N LYS A 189 1.37 17.67 9.84
CA LYS A 189 2.71 18.11 9.41
C LYS A 189 3.84 17.55 10.25
N LYS A 190 3.57 17.21 11.53
CA LYS A 190 4.56 16.74 12.49
C LYS A 190 4.68 15.22 12.46
N ILE A 191 5.91 14.73 12.53
CA ILE A 191 6.20 13.29 12.56
C ILE A 191 5.51 12.60 13.73
N GLU A 192 5.48 13.24 14.91
CA GLU A 192 4.87 12.69 16.11
C GLU A 192 3.37 12.43 15.90
N SER A 193 2.66 13.39 15.30
CA SER A 193 1.22 13.25 15.02
C SER A 193 0.92 12.13 14.02
N ILE A 194 1.82 11.90 13.07
CA ILE A 194 1.71 10.80 12.11
C ILE A 194 1.99 9.47 12.81
N ALA A 195 3.04 9.41 13.64
CA ALA A 195 3.42 8.23 14.41
C ALA A 195 2.32 7.83 15.41
N ASP A 196 1.77 8.79 16.17
CA ASP A 196 0.66 8.56 17.09
C ASP A 196 -0.58 8.01 16.37
N SER A 197 -0.96 8.64 15.26
CA SER A 197 -2.13 8.21 14.46
C SER A 197 -1.92 6.82 13.84
N LEU A 198 -0.68 6.51 13.41
CA LEU A 198 -0.35 5.19 12.91
C LEU A 198 -0.40 4.15 14.03
N LEU A 199 0.21 4.43 15.20
CA LEU A 199 0.19 3.53 16.35
C LEU A 199 -1.25 3.24 16.78
N GLU A 200 -2.12 4.25 16.88
CA GLU A 200 -3.54 4.07 17.18
C GLU A 200 -4.22 3.12 16.17
N HIS A 201 -3.95 3.31 14.88
CA HIS A 201 -4.56 2.50 13.83
C HIS A 201 -4.12 1.02 13.86
N ILE A 202 -2.85 0.76 14.17
CA ILE A 202 -2.28 -0.60 14.21
C ILE A 202 -2.14 -1.16 15.63
N LEU A 203 -2.74 -0.51 16.63
CA LEU A 203 -2.60 -0.88 18.05
C LEU A 203 -2.92 -2.36 18.31
N TRP A 204 -3.92 -2.91 17.62
CA TRP A 204 -4.30 -4.32 17.75
C TRP A 204 -3.13 -5.28 17.47
N TYR A 205 -2.24 -4.93 16.53
CA TYR A 205 -1.08 -5.76 16.20
C TYR A 205 -0.03 -5.78 17.33
N PHE A 206 0.00 -4.77 18.18
CA PHE A 206 0.90 -4.71 19.34
C PHE A 206 0.37 -5.49 20.53
N VAL A 207 -0.97 -5.53 20.73
CA VAL A 207 -1.60 -6.14 21.92
C VAL A 207 -1.96 -7.61 21.74
N ARG A 208 -2.04 -8.10 20.51
CA ARG A 208 -2.37 -9.49 20.21
C ARG A 208 -1.20 -10.44 20.50
N ASP A 209 -1.50 -11.74 20.65
CA ASP A 209 -0.49 -12.78 20.75
C ASP A 209 0.44 -12.76 19.53
N GLY A 210 1.76 -12.84 19.76
CA GLY A 210 2.78 -12.76 18.72
C GLY A 210 3.31 -11.35 18.46
N GLY A 211 2.60 -10.30 18.90
CA GLY A 211 3.05 -8.91 18.79
C GLY A 211 3.05 -8.35 17.36
N ALA A 212 3.75 -7.24 17.18
CA ALA A 212 3.95 -6.53 15.91
C ALA A 212 5.42 -6.63 15.46
N PRO A 213 5.71 -6.50 14.15
CA PRO A 213 7.08 -6.28 13.68
C PRO A 213 7.62 -4.94 14.20
N GLU A 214 8.92 -4.68 14.00
CA GLU A 214 9.47 -3.35 14.25
C GLU A 214 8.94 -2.36 13.22
N VAL A 215 8.42 -1.21 13.70
CA VAL A 215 7.88 -0.15 12.84
C VAL A 215 8.56 1.16 13.15
N PHE A 216 9.11 1.79 12.11
CA PHE A 216 9.79 3.09 12.19
C PHE A 216 9.07 4.11 11.31
N VAL A 217 8.86 5.30 11.85
CA VAL A 217 8.42 6.49 11.09
C VAL A 217 9.60 7.43 10.97
N LYS A 218 9.91 7.89 9.75
CA LYS A 218 11.07 8.73 9.47
C LYS A 218 10.68 10.00 8.73
N ASP A 219 11.31 11.09 9.10
CA ASP A 219 11.17 12.38 8.46
C ASP A 219 12.53 13.09 8.44
N GLU A 220 13.21 13.08 7.29
CA GLU A 220 14.57 13.58 7.15
C GLU A 220 15.54 12.98 8.20
N ALA A 221 15.95 13.79 9.19
CA ALA A 221 16.86 13.38 10.27
C ALA A 221 16.14 12.81 11.51
N GLU A 222 14.81 12.88 11.56
CA GLU A 222 14.00 12.41 12.70
C GLU A 222 13.50 11.00 12.47
N GLU A 223 13.52 10.18 13.52
CA GLU A 223 13.01 8.81 13.50
C GLU A 223 12.25 8.53 14.80
N ILE A 224 11.06 7.95 14.66
CA ILE A 224 10.25 7.46 15.78
C ILE A 224 10.06 5.95 15.64
N HIS A 225 10.48 5.20 16.67
CA HIS A 225 10.27 3.76 16.77
C HIS A 225 8.93 3.49 17.47
N LEU A 226 7.93 2.98 16.74
CA LEU A 226 6.58 2.80 17.27
C LEU A 226 6.50 1.78 18.40
N ASN A 227 7.35 0.74 18.39
CA ASN A 227 7.39 -0.25 19.46
C ASN A 227 7.81 0.40 20.79
N SER A 228 8.80 1.31 20.75
CA SER A 228 9.20 2.09 21.92
C SER A 228 8.13 3.10 22.36
N LEU A 229 7.43 3.70 21.40
CA LEU A 229 6.32 4.61 21.66
C LEU A 229 5.15 3.88 22.34
N TYR A 230 4.80 2.68 21.85
CA TYR A 230 3.82 1.79 22.47
C TYR A 230 4.20 1.43 23.90
N ASP A 231 5.44 0.99 24.11
CA ASP A 231 5.95 0.67 25.45
C ASP A 231 5.84 1.84 26.43
N LYS A 232 6.13 3.04 25.95
CA LYS A 232 6.00 4.26 26.75
C LYS A 232 4.55 4.52 27.18
N TYR A 233 3.58 4.37 26.26
CA TYR A 233 2.17 4.63 26.56
C TYR A 233 1.50 3.53 27.40
N MET A 234 2.03 2.30 27.36
CA MET A 234 1.42 1.16 28.05
C MET A 234 2.08 0.80 29.38
N LYS A 235 3.22 1.40 29.70
CA LYS A 235 3.94 1.15 30.98
C LYS A 235 3.79 2.28 32.01
N ASP A 236 3.17 3.41 31.61
CA ASP A 236 2.77 4.51 32.49
C ASP A 236 1.34 4.30 32.98
#